data_ac20f969ef6a5b9ebe84c6df8767ace3
#
_entry.id   ac20f969ef6a5b9ebe84c6df8767ace3
#
_cell.length_a   1.000
_cell.length_b   1.000
_cell.length_c   1.000
_cell.angle_alpha   90.00
_cell.angle_beta   90.00
_cell.angle_gamma   90.00
#
_symmetry.space_group_name_H-M   'P 1'
#
loop_
_entity.id
_entity.type
_entity.pdbx_description
1 polymer ?
#
loop_
_entity_poly.entity_id
_entity_poly.type
_entity_poly.pdbx_seq_one_letter_code
_entity_poly.pdbx_strand_id
1 'polypeptide(L)'
;MEQFVMSEHTALRISDSQQGETVLVLLHGYLESLDVWDRFTELLAPQVRVVAADLPGHGISEVKGEVHTMEFMADTVHAAMETLGIGRAVVVGHSMGGYVALEMLRKYPEAFAGLVLFHSTPNPDSEKKWEDRLREIHLIEGGKKELIARSFPHVGFAPQNRKRLAWAVEELSDQITLTEDAGIVA
;
A
#
# COMPACT_ATOMS: atom_id res chain seq x y z
N MET A 1 -1.86 -16.62 -4.98
CA MET A 1 -2.06 -16.47 -6.46
C MET A 1 -2.15 -15.00 -6.77
N GLU A 2 -1.40 -14.51 -7.76
CA GLU A 2 -1.52 -13.13 -8.23
C GLU A 2 -2.56 -13.03 -9.35
N GLN A 3 -3.31 -11.94 -9.35
CA GLN A 3 -4.35 -11.67 -10.35
C GLN A 3 -4.63 -10.15 -10.41
N PHE A 4 -5.24 -9.72 -11.51
CA PHE A 4 -5.83 -8.38 -11.60
C PHE A 4 -7.32 -8.46 -11.30
N VAL A 5 -7.78 -7.59 -10.42
CA VAL A 5 -9.20 -7.44 -10.06
C VAL A 5 -9.67 -6.08 -10.55
N MET A 6 -10.73 -6.07 -11.35
CA MET A 6 -11.41 -4.83 -11.74
C MET A 6 -12.29 -4.35 -10.59
N SER A 7 -12.01 -3.18 -10.10
CA SER A 7 -12.72 -2.53 -9.00
C SER A 7 -13.08 -1.11 -9.41
N GLU A 8 -14.37 -0.78 -9.50
CA GLU A 8 -14.88 0.55 -9.87
C GLU A 8 -14.18 1.20 -11.10
N HIS A 9 -13.90 0.39 -12.11
CA HIS A 9 -13.17 0.79 -13.33
C HIS A 9 -11.66 1.01 -13.14
N THR A 10 -11.07 0.49 -12.08
CA THR A 10 -9.63 0.52 -11.82
C THR A 10 -9.10 -0.91 -11.70
N ALA A 11 -8.04 -1.24 -12.40
CA ALA A 11 -7.40 -2.55 -12.29
C ALA A 11 -6.39 -2.56 -11.13
N LEU A 12 -6.65 -3.40 -10.13
CA LEU A 12 -5.73 -3.62 -9.01
C LEU A 12 -5.01 -4.95 -9.15
N ARG A 13 -3.68 -4.95 -8.96
CA ARG A 13 -2.93 -6.18 -8.72
C ARG A 13 -3.21 -6.65 -7.30
N ILE A 14 -3.60 -7.90 -7.18
CA ILE A 14 -3.91 -8.55 -5.90
C ILE A 14 -3.10 -9.86 -5.81
N SER A 15 -2.49 -10.08 -4.64
CA SER A 15 -1.98 -11.39 -4.23
C SER A 15 -2.95 -11.99 -3.22
N ASP A 16 -3.42 -13.21 -3.46
CA ASP A 16 -4.39 -13.91 -2.60
C ASP A 16 -3.92 -15.33 -2.32
N SER A 17 -3.77 -15.68 -1.05
CA SER A 17 -3.40 -17.04 -0.62
C SER A 17 -4.54 -18.04 -0.79
N GLN A 18 -5.77 -17.60 -0.94
CA GLN A 18 -7.00 -18.37 -1.17
C GLN A 18 -7.35 -19.42 -0.10
N GLN A 19 -6.66 -19.46 1.02
CA GLN A 19 -6.85 -20.47 2.07
C GLN A 19 -7.12 -19.80 3.42
N GLY A 20 -8.07 -20.34 4.17
CA GLY A 20 -8.43 -19.92 5.51
C GLY A 20 -9.78 -19.18 5.59
N GLU A 21 -10.45 -19.33 6.72
CA GLU A 21 -11.75 -18.69 7.01
C GLU A 21 -11.58 -17.23 7.46
N THR A 22 -10.53 -16.97 8.25
CA THR A 22 -10.18 -15.60 8.66
C THR A 22 -9.40 -14.93 7.54
N VAL A 23 -9.84 -13.75 7.13
CA VAL A 23 -9.21 -12.98 6.05
C VAL A 23 -8.42 -11.81 6.63
N LEU A 24 -7.16 -11.66 6.21
CA LEU A 24 -6.34 -10.46 6.40
C LEU A 24 -6.24 -9.74 5.06
N VAL A 25 -6.55 -8.44 5.05
CA VAL A 25 -6.31 -7.55 3.91
C VAL A 25 -5.14 -6.64 4.26
N LEU A 26 -4.07 -6.69 3.47
CA LEU A 26 -2.81 -5.98 3.71
C LEU A 26 -2.65 -4.84 2.71
N LEU A 27 -2.55 -3.60 3.21
CA LEU A 27 -2.42 -2.37 2.44
C LEU A 27 -1.04 -1.77 2.72
N HIS A 28 -0.26 -1.57 1.67
CA HIS A 28 1.11 -1.05 1.73
C HIS A 28 1.16 0.48 1.94
N GLY A 29 2.36 1.00 2.17
CA GLY A 29 2.62 2.43 2.34
C GLY A 29 2.91 3.17 1.04
N TYR A 30 3.15 4.49 1.16
CA TYR A 30 3.59 5.33 0.06
C TYR A 30 4.92 4.84 -0.51
N LEU A 31 5.07 4.84 -1.82
CA LEU A 31 6.25 4.34 -2.57
C LEU A 31 6.52 2.84 -2.42
N GLU A 32 5.58 2.09 -1.91
CA GLU A 32 5.65 0.63 -1.77
C GLU A 32 4.71 -0.07 -2.77
N SER A 33 4.75 -1.39 -2.77
CA SER A 33 3.80 -2.27 -3.45
C SER A 33 3.36 -3.41 -2.54
N LEU A 34 2.48 -4.28 -3.00
CA LEU A 34 2.07 -5.47 -2.24
C LEU A 34 3.24 -6.41 -1.92
N ASP A 35 4.37 -6.30 -2.65
CA ASP A 35 5.53 -7.17 -2.47
C ASP A 35 6.21 -6.99 -1.10
N VAL A 36 6.02 -5.84 -0.43
CA VAL A 36 6.50 -5.64 0.95
C VAL A 36 5.88 -6.62 1.95
N TRP A 37 4.76 -7.25 1.58
CA TRP A 37 4.04 -8.21 2.39
C TRP A 37 4.42 -9.69 2.13
N ASP A 38 5.27 -10.00 1.15
CA ASP A 38 5.55 -11.38 0.73
C ASP A 38 5.97 -12.27 1.90
N ARG A 39 6.92 -11.82 2.70
CA ARG A 39 7.39 -12.59 3.87
C ARG A 39 6.34 -12.74 4.96
N PHE A 40 5.48 -11.74 5.14
CA PHE A 40 4.35 -11.84 6.07
C PHE A 40 3.32 -12.84 5.52
N THR A 41 3.07 -12.78 4.21
CA THR A 41 2.16 -13.71 3.53
C THR A 41 2.63 -15.16 3.67
N GLU A 42 3.91 -15.44 3.45
CA GLU A 42 4.49 -16.78 3.64
C GLU A 42 4.30 -17.33 5.07
N LEU A 43 4.44 -16.46 6.08
CA LEU A 43 4.29 -16.84 7.48
C LEU A 43 2.83 -17.01 7.92
N LEU A 44 1.92 -16.20 7.38
CA LEU A 44 0.53 -16.12 7.82
C LEU A 44 -0.42 -17.01 7.00
N ALA A 45 -0.16 -17.19 5.71
CA ALA A 45 -1.02 -17.96 4.81
C ALA A 45 -1.32 -19.40 5.25
N PRO A 46 -0.46 -20.12 6.01
CA PRO A 46 -0.81 -21.43 6.55
C PRO A 46 -1.95 -21.41 7.58
N GLN A 47 -2.28 -20.24 8.15
CA GLN A 47 -3.26 -20.10 9.23
C GLN A 47 -4.50 -19.29 8.83
N VAL A 48 -4.34 -18.33 7.91
CA VAL A 48 -5.39 -17.37 7.51
C VAL A 48 -5.30 -17.08 6.00
N ARG A 49 -6.41 -16.64 5.39
CA ARG A 49 -6.37 -16.12 4.03
C ARG A 49 -5.74 -14.73 4.05
N VAL A 50 -4.63 -14.57 3.34
CA VAL A 50 -3.93 -13.28 3.19
C VAL A 50 -4.20 -12.73 1.80
N VAL A 51 -4.69 -11.50 1.75
CA VAL A 51 -4.95 -10.76 0.51
C VAL A 51 -4.17 -9.45 0.60
N ALA A 52 -3.18 -9.27 -0.26
CA ALA A 52 -2.42 -8.03 -0.39
C ALA A 52 -2.77 -7.35 -1.72
N ALA A 53 -2.88 -6.03 -1.71
CA ALA A 53 -3.22 -5.24 -2.89
C ALA A 53 -2.17 -4.18 -3.17
N ASP A 54 -1.80 -4.01 -4.45
CA ASP A 54 -1.22 -2.73 -4.89
C ASP A 54 -2.32 -1.68 -4.88
N LEU A 55 -2.15 -0.63 -4.09
CA LEU A 55 -3.06 0.51 -4.09
C LEU A 55 -3.04 1.23 -5.46
N PRO A 56 -4.14 1.91 -5.87
CA PRO A 56 -4.17 2.64 -7.13
C PRO A 56 -2.91 3.50 -7.34
N GLY A 57 -2.31 3.39 -8.53
CA GLY A 57 -1.09 4.12 -8.90
C GLY A 57 0.21 3.59 -8.30
N HIS A 58 0.18 2.49 -7.54
CA HIS A 58 1.36 1.87 -6.94
C HIS A 58 1.59 0.47 -7.50
N GLY A 59 2.84 -0.01 -7.41
CA GLY A 59 3.23 -1.28 -7.98
C GLY A 59 2.91 -1.33 -9.48
N ILE A 60 2.07 -2.27 -9.88
CA ILE A 60 1.55 -2.38 -11.25
C ILE A 60 0.02 -2.22 -11.33
N SER A 61 -0.62 -1.69 -10.28
CA SER A 61 -2.02 -1.27 -10.32
C SER A 61 -2.20 -0.01 -11.15
N GLU A 62 -3.36 0.11 -11.80
CA GLU A 62 -3.66 1.20 -12.72
C GLU A 62 -3.63 2.58 -12.04
N VAL A 63 -3.09 3.58 -12.74
CA VAL A 63 -3.21 4.99 -12.36
C VAL A 63 -4.53 5.52 -12.91
N LYS A 64 -5.39 6.06 -12.04
CA LYS A 64 -6.72 6.54 -12.42
C LYS A 64 -6.95 8.00 -12.06
N GLY A 65 -6.93 8.87 -13.06
CA GLY A 65 -7.09 10.30 -12.84
C GLY A 65 -5.82 11.00 -12.34
N GLU A 66 -5.98 12.25 -11.93
CA GLU A 66 -4.86 13.11 -11.51
C GLU A 66 -4.61 13.10 -10.00
N VAL A 67 -5.59 12.66 -9.21
CA VAL A 67 -5.52 12.64 -7.74
C VAL A 67 -6.16 11.37 -7.19
N HIS A 68 -5.40 10.62 -6.40
CA HIS A 68 -5.88 9.45 -5.66
C HIS A 68 -6.19 9.82 -4.21
N THR A 69 -7.43 10.25 -3.95
CA THR A 69 -7.85 10.54 -2.58
C THR A 69 -7.91 9.27 -1.73
N MET A 70 -7.79 9.41 -0.41
CA MET A 70 -7.98 8.28 0.51
C MET A 70 -9.36 7.64 0.35
N GLU A 71 -10.38 8.45 0.03
CA GLU A 71 -11.74 7.97 -0.26
C GLU A 71 -11.76 7.09 -1.52
N PHE A 72 -11.16 7.54 -2.62
CA PHE A 72 -11.07 6.76 -3.86
C PHE A 72 -10.33 5.44 -3.63
N MET A 73 -9.19 5.46 -2.92
CA MET A 73 -8.45 4.25 -2.61
C MET A 73 -9.26 3.29 -1.73
N ALA A 74 -9.98 3.82 -0.73
CA ALA A 74 -10.83 3.01 0.16
C ALA A 74 -11.98 2.35 -0.60
N ASP A 75 -12.66 3.09 -1.49
CA ASP A 75 -13.74 2.57 -2.33
C ASP A 75 -13.23 1.47 -3.27
N THR A 76 -12.07 1.70 -3.88
CA THR A 76 -11.43 0.73 -4.77
C THR A 76 -11.06 -0.57 -4.06
N VAL A 77 -10.46 -0.49 -2.86
CA VAL A 77 -10.12 -1.67 -2.05
C VAL A 77 -11.39 -2.41 -1.60
N HIS A 78 -12.42 -1.69 -1.14
CA HIS A 78 -13.68 -2.29 -0.72
C HIS A 78 -14.35 -3.06 -1.88
N ALA A 79 -14.46 -2.45 -3.07
CA ALA A 79 -15.04 -3.09 -4.24
C ALA A 79 -14.21 -4.31 -4.71
N ALA A 80 -12.87 -4.29 -4.54
CA ALA A 80 -12.03 -5.45 -4.78
C ALA A 80 -12.33 -6.58 -3.78
N MET A 81 -12.54 -6.27 -2.49
CA MET A 81 -12.96 -7.25 -1.49
C MET A 81 -14.29 -7.90 -1.88
N GLU A 82 -15.29 -7.11 -2.29
CA GLU A 82 -16.59 -7.63 -2.75
C GLU A 82 -16.42 -8.59 -3.94
N THR A 83 -15.61 -8.19 -4.94
CA THR A 83 -15.31 -9.03 -6.11
C THR A 83 -14.65 -10.36 -5.72
N LEU A 84 -13.82 -10.37 -4.67
CA LEU A 84 -13.16 -11.56 -4.13
C LEU A 84 -14.06 -12.37 -3.17
N GLY A 85 -15.32 -11.95 -2.96
CA GLY A 85 -16.25 -12.58 -2.04
C GLY A 85 -15.86 -12.40 -0.56
N ILE A 86 -15.13 -11.34 -0.23
CA ILE A 86 -14.69 -11.03 1.13
C ILE A 86 -15.67 -10.06 1.76
N GLY A 87 -16.64 -10.57 2.52
CA GLY A 87 -17.61 -9.73 3.22
C GLY A 87 -17.05 -9.06 4.48
N ARG A 88 -16.01 -9.65 5.11
CA ARG A 88 -15.44 -9.13 6.36
C ARG A 88 -13.99 -9.58 6.55
N ALA A 89 -13.10 -8.65 6.91
CA ALA A 89 -11.68 -8.93 7.10
C ALA A 89 -11.05 -8.15 8.25
N VAL A 90 -9.91 -8.63 8.74
CA VAL A 90 -8.98 -7.79 9.50
C VAL A 90 -8.15 -7.01 8.48
N VAL A 91 -8.26 -5.69 8.48
CA VAL A 91 -7.51 -4.81 7.57
C VAL A 91 -6.25 -4.32 8.28
N VAL A 92 -5.10 -4.55 7.67
CA VAL A 92 -3.79 -4.10 8.15
C VAL A 92 -3.27 -3.04 7.19
N GLY A 93 -3.14 -1.81 7.66
CA GLY A 93 -2.64 -0.71 6.84
C GLY A 93 -1.29 -0.23 7.32
N HIS A 94 -0.27 -0.32 6.46
CA HIS A 94 1.05 0.25 6.71
C HIS A 94 1.11 1.69 6.24
N SER A 95 1.56 2.60 7.11
CA SER A 95 1.79 4.02 6.76
C SER A 95 0.58 4.63 6.02
N MET A 96 0.68 4.97 4.73
CA MET A 96 -0.42 5.47 3.89
C MET A 96 -1.59 4.47 3.81
N GLY A 97 -1.32 3.17 3.71
CA GLY A 97 -2.35 2.13 3.75
C GLY A 97 -3.19 2.15 5.03
N GLY A 98 -2.63 2.68 6.13
CA GLY A 98 -3.39 2.92 7.37
C GLY A 98 -4.39 4.07 7.23
N TYR A 99 -4.09 5.12 6.46
CA TYR A 99 -5.05 6.18 6.16
C TYR A 99 -6.19 5.67 5.28
N VAL A 100 -5.86 4.85 4.28
CA VAL A 100 -6.85 4.16 3.43
C VAL A 100 -7.75 3.25 4.28
N ALA A 101 -7.16 2.45 5.18
CA ALA A 101 -7.92 1.57 6.08
C ALA A 101 -8.85 2.34 7.04
N LEU A 102 -8.42 3.50 7.55
CA LEU A 102 -9.25 4.36 8.40
C LEU A 102 -10.43 4.96 7.62
N GLU A 103 -10.19 5.43 6.40
CA GLU A 103 -11.25 5.95 5.54
C GLU A 103 -12.23 4.84 5.15
N MET A 104 -11.72 3.65 4.85
CA MET A 104 -12.52 2.47 4.56
C MET A 104 -13.37 2.05 5.78
N LEU A 105 -12.81 2.08 7.01
CA LEU A 105 -13.57 1.82 8.24
C LEU A 105 -14.69 2.86 8.45
N ARG A 106 -14.43 4.13 8.13
CA ARG A 106 -15.43 5.20 8.22
C ARG A 106 -16.63 4.95 7.29
N LYS A 107 -16.36 4.48 6.05
CA LYS A 107 -17.39 4.28 5.01
C LYS A 107 -18.08 2.91 5.11
N TYR A 108 -17.35 1.86 5.44
CA TYR A 108 -17.76 0.46 5.37
C TYR A 108 -17.43 -0.28 6.68
N PRO A 109 -17.94 0.16 7.85
CA PRO A 109 -17.58 -0.44 9.14
C PRO A 109 -17.94 -1.94 9.23
N GLU A 110 -18.96 -2.39 8.49
CA GLU A 110 -19.37 -3.79 8.41
C GLU A 110 -18.34 -4.70 7.74
N ALA A 111 -17.48 -4.16 6.87
CA ALA A 111 -16.40 -4.93 6.22
C ALA A 111 -15.23 -5.26 7.16
N PHE A 112 -15.26 -4.74 8.41
CA PHE A 112 -14.15 -4.91 9.35
C PHE A 112 -14.45 -5.98 10.41
N ALA A 113 -13.59 -6.99 10.48
CA ALA A 113 -13.44 -7.87 11.64
C ALA A 113 -12.43 -7.30 12.66
N GLY A 114 -11.54 -6.44 12.22
CA GLY A 114 -10.54 -5.74 13.02
C GLY A 114 -9.72 -4.77 12.18
N LEU A 115 -9.00 -3.87 12.83
CA LEU A 115 -8.10 -2.90 12.21
C LEU A 115 -6.74 -2.96 12.89
N VAL A 116 -5.66 -2.99 12.09
CA VAL A 116 -4.29 -2.84 12.55
C VAL A 116 -3.64 -1.65 11.83
N LEU A 117 -3.24 -0.64 12.59
CA LEU A 117 -2.40 0.44 12.10
C LEU A 117 -0.93 0.04 12.30
N PHE A 118 -0.30 -0.39 11.20
CA PHE A 118 1.10 -0.84 11.21
C PHE A 118 2.01 0.32 10.81
N HIS A 119 2.79 0.83 11.76
CA HIS A 119 3.60 2.05 11.58
C HIS A 119 2.81 3.21 10.94
N SER A 120 1.55 3.36 11.35
CA SER A 120 0.63 4.40 10.89
C SER A 120 0.01 5.15 12.07
N THR A 121 -0.75 6.20 11.78
CA THR A 121 -1.37 7.09 12.78
C THR A 121 -2.74 7.56 12.30
N PRO A 122 -3.71 7.79 13.20
CA PRO A 122 -4.97 8.42 12.84
C PRO A 122 -4.87 9.96 12.75
N ASN A 123 -3.70 10.52 13.04
CA ASN A 123 -3.50 11.97 13.01
C ASN A 123 -3.20 12.47 11.59
N PRO A 124 -3.62 13.68 11.23
CA PRO A 124 -3.25 14.32 9.97
C PRO A 124 -1.73 14.55 9.89
N ASP A 125 -1.24 14.72 8.68
CA ASP A 125 0.15 15.10 8.45
C ASP A 125 0.46 16.44 9.11
N SER A 126 1.65 16.54 9.70
CA SER A 126 2.18 17.83 10.18
C SER A 126 2.51 18.74 8.99
N GLU A 127 2.56 20.05 9.24
CA GLU A 127 2.95 21.04 8.23
C GLU A 127 4.27 20.69 7.54
N LYS A 128 5.28 20.29 8.34
CA LYS A 128 6.56 19.83 7.79
C LYS A 128 6.41 18.63 6.88
N LYS A 129 5.60 17.65 7.24
CA LYS A 129 5.39 16.44 6.44
C LYS A 129 4.67 16.78 5.12
N TRP A 130 3.76 17.72 5.16
CA TRP A 130 3.11 18.27 3.97
C TRP A 130 4.13 18.93 3.02
N GLU A 131 5.01 19.78 3.55
CA GLU A 131 6.08 20.42 2.77
C GLU A 131 7.03 19.39 2.14
N ASP A 132 7.39 18.34 2.89
CA ASP A 132 8.23 17.25 2.39
C ASP A 132 7.56 16.51 1.23
N ARG A 133 6.24 16.23 1.28
CA ARG A 133 5.50 15.63 0.17
C ARG A 133 5.47 16.51 -1.07
N LEU A 134 5.20 17.81 -0.92
CA LEU A 134 5.24 18.74 -2.04
C LEU A 134 6.62 18.78 -2.71
N ARG A 135 7.70 18.67 -1.91
CA ARG A 135 9.05 18.60 -2.45
C ARG A 135 9.28 17.29 -3.22
N GLU A 136 8.78 16.18 -2.73
CA GLU A 136 8.86 14.88 -3.42
C GLU A 136 8.13 14.92 -4.77
N ILE A 137 6.91 15.46 -4.81
CA ILE A 137 6.16 15.68 -6.06
C ILE A 137 7.00 16.49 -7.06
N HIS A 138 7.55 17.63 -6.67
CA HIS A 138 8.39 18.45 -7.54
C HIS A 138 9.65 17.72 -8.05
N LEU A 139 10.23 16.84 -7.23
CA LEU A 139 11.37 16.02 -7.65
C LEU A 139 10.97 15.01 -8.73
N ILE A 140 9.82 14.36 -8.56
CA ILE A 140 9.30 13.37 -9.51
C ILE A 140 8.93 14.03 -10.83
N GLU A 141 8.16 15.10 -10.81
CA GLU A 141 7.81 15.90 -11.98
C GLU A 141 9.04 16.45 -12.72
N GLY A 142 10.11 16.74 -11.98
CA GLY A 142 11.41 17.15 -12.51
C GLY A 142 12.29 16.00 -13.02
N GLY A 143 11.77 14.76 -13.10
CA GLY A 143 12.51 13.58 -13.56
C GLY A 143 13.61 13.11 -12.60
N LYS A 144 13.47 13.39 -11.31
CA LYS A 144 14.48 13.08 -10.26
C LYS A 144 14.00 11.97 -9.29
N LYS A 145 13.10 11.10 -9.72
CA LYS A 145 12.60 9.96 -8.92
C LYS A 145 13.70 9.10 -8.33
N GLU A 146 14.82 8.91 -9.06
CA GLU A 146 15.97 8.16 -8.57
C GLU A 146 16.57 8.70 -7.26
N LEU A 147 16.48 10.01 -7.00
CA LEU A 147 16.95 10.58 -5.74
C LEU A 147 16.08 10.12 -4.58
N ILE A 148 14.77 10.02 -4.80
CA ILE A 148 13.81 9.50 -3.82
C ILE A 148 14.04 8.00 -3.62
N ALA A 149 14.14 7.24 -4.71
CA ALA A 149 14.40 5.80 -4.67
C ALA A 149 15.66 5.43 -3.86
N ARG A 150 16.70 6.26 -3.94
CA ARG A 150 17.95 6.07 -3.16
C ARG A 150 17.84 6.52 -1.71
N SER A 151 17.07 7.57 -1.41
CA SER A 151 17.04 8.17 -0.06
C SER A 151 15.93 7.60 0.82
N PHE A 152 14.75 7.38 0.29
CA PHE A 152 13.57 6.96 1.03
C PHE A 152 13.75 5.61 1.77
N PRO A 153 14.31 4.54 1.17
CA PRO A 153 14.52 3.30 1.89
C PRO A 153 15.38 3.45 3.14
N HIS A 154 16.36 4.35 3.10
CA HIS A 154 17.22 4.61 4.26
C HIS A 154 16.49 5.25 5.44
N VAL A 155 15.37 5.94 5.21
CA VAL A 155 14.54 6.49 6.28
C VAL A 155 13.66 5.39 6.91
N GLY A 156 13.18 4.45 6.12
CA GLY A 156 12.32 3.34 6.57
C GLY A 156 13.03 2.32 7.47
N PHE A 157 14.37 2.19 7.36
CA PHE A 157 15.14 1.20 8.12
C PHE A 157 15.98 1.84 9.23
N ALA A 158 15.88 1.27 10.44
CA ALA A 158 16.71 1.71 11.57
C ALA A 158 18.20 1.63 11.21
N PRO A 159 19.04 2.66 11.51
CA PRO A 159 20.43 2.73 11.07
C PRO A 159 21.26 1.47 11.36
N GLN A 160 21.09 0.87 12.55
CA GLN A 160 21.80 -0.34 12.96
C GLN A 160 21.42 -1.59 12.13
N ASN A 161 20.26 -1.58 11.47
CA ASN A 161 19.76 -2.71 10.69
C ASN A 161 20.08 -2.61 9.19
N ARG A 162 20.41 -1.43 8.68
CA ARG A 162 20.58 -1.18 7.24
C ARG A 162 21.61 -2.10 6.58
N LYS A 163 22.75 -2.35 7.27
CA LYS A 163 23.76 -3.27 6.74
C LYS A 163 23.25 -4.71 6.66
N ARG A 164 22.55 -5.17 7.69
CA ARG A 164 21.98 -6.53 7.73
C ARG A 164 20.82 -6.72 6.76
N LEU A 165 20.06 -5.66 6.50
CA LEU A 165 18.89 -5.64 5.64
C LEU A 165 19.16 -4.90 4.31
N ALA A 166 20.44 -4.87 3.85
CA ALA A 166 20.80 -4.18 2.61
C ALA A 166 19.98 -4.66 1.41
N TRP A 167 19.70 -5.95 1.34
CA TRP A 167 18.83 -6.54 0.32
C TRP A 167 17.40 -5.93 0.32
N ALA A 168 16.79 -5.70 1.49
CA ALA A 168 15.45 -5.11 1.58
C ALA A 168 15.47 -3.60 1.28
N VAL A 169 16.57 -2.90 1.57
CA VAL A 169 16.78 -1.51 1.17
C VAL A 169 16.86 -1.40 -0.35
N GLU A 170 17.58 -2.30 -1.00
CA GLU A 170 17.73 -2.36 -2.45
C GLU A 170 16.39 -2.72 -3.13
N GLU A 171 15.70 -3.74 -2.63
CA GLU A 171 14.38 -4.16 -3.12
C GLU A 171 13.36 -3.02 -3.08
N LEU A 172 13.27 -2.27 -1.97
CA LEU A 172 12.38 -1.10 -1.89
C LEU A 172 12.81 0.02 -2.85
N SER A 173 14.11 0.22 -3.05
CA SER A 173 14.61 1.19 -4.04
C SER A 173 14.19 0.81 -5.47
N ASP A 174 14.25 -0.47 -5.80
CA ASP A 174 13.84 -1.00 -7.11
C ASP A 174 12.33 -0.84 -7.31
N GLN A 175 11.51 -1.16 -6.30
CA GLN A 175 10.05 -0.96 -6.34
C GLN A 175 9.69 0.51 -6.63
N ILE A 176 10.32 1.46 -5.95
CA ILE A 176 10.10 2.90 -6.20
C ILE A 176 10.45 3.26 -7.64
N THR A 177 11.56 2.73 -8.16
CA THR A 177 12.00 3.01 -9.52
C THR A 177 11.02 2.48 -10.57
N LEU A 178 10.41 1.33 -10.32
CA LEU A 178 9.44 0.68 -11.22
C LEU A 178 8.04 1.29 -11.16
N THR A 179 7.65 1.91 -10.05
CA THR A 179 6.33 2.56 -9.92
C THR A 179 6.24 3.75 -10.87
N GLU A 180 5.08 3.92 -11.54
CA GLU A 180 4.85 5.03 -12.47
C GLU A 180 4.87 6.39 -11.74
N ASP A 181 5.54 7.38 -12.34
CA ASP A 181 5.63 8.73 -11.77
C ASP A 181 4.24 9.36 -11.54
N ALA A 182 3.33 9.16 -12.49
CA ALA A 182 1.95 9.65 -12.38
C ALA A 182 1.21 9.06 -11.17
N GLY A 183 1.44 7.79 -10.84
CA GLY A 183 0.83 7.14 -9.67
C GLY A 183 1.38 7.65 -8.34
N ILE A 184 2.67 7.99 -8.31
CA ILE A 184 3.31 8.54 -7.09
C ILE A 184 2.82 9.96 -6.83
N VAL A 185 2.57 10.74 -7.88
CA VAL A 185 2.14 12.15 -7.80
C VAL A 185 0.65 12.28 -7.51
N ALA A 186 -0.16 11.33 -7.99
CA ALA A 186 -1.62 11.33 -7.82
C ALA A 186 -2.05 11.15 -6.37
#